data_cd4e2f1f2c25d4ff302a83c0f79fd905
#
_entry.id   cd4e2f1f2c25d4ff302a83c0f79fd905
#
_cell.length_a   1.000
_cell.length_b   1.000
_cell.length_c   1.000
_cell.angle_alpha   90.00
_cell.angle_beta   90.00
_cell.angle_gamma   90.00
#
_symmetry.space_group_name_H-M   'P 1'
#
loop_
_entity.id
_entity.type
_entity.pdbx_description
1 polymer ?
#
loop_
_entity_poly.entity_id
_entity_poly.type
_entity_poly.pdbx_seq_one_letter_code
_entity_poly.pdbx_strand_id
1 'polypeptide(L)'
;GNPANQIGPSITTDVSSVQVWARFQSQTTGCFSVAPIQLKTYFPPKAINSTVTVCDGNLDGSYEVNLLNFTNLMVDIPDPANSFSFYLTQQDATNGTNAIANPDNFTANPFPAQVWVKVQNIPGCDDIAVVNFTLGSKVVLQNAGPFQISVCDIGNNGTENVDLTQFQNQIYTGANVTFTYYPSLVDLNAGTNAIATPSSFNY
;
A
#
# COMPACT_ATOMS: atom_id res chain seq x y z
N GLY A 1 43.84 22.01 19.23
CA GLY A 1 43.50 21.07 18.16
C GLY A 1 44.16 21.53 16.85
N ASN A 2 44.73 20.58 16.12
CA ASN A 2 45.37 20.85 14.83
C ASN A 2 44.26 21.16 13.80
N PRO A 3 44.23 22.33 13.15
CA PRO A 3 43.20 22.71 12.16
C PRO A 3 43.19 21.79 10.92
N ALA A 4 44.22 20.96 10.71
CA ALA A 4 44.31 20.03 9.58
C ALA A 4 43.34 18.84 9.67
N ASN A 5 42.64 18.65 10.80
CA ASN A 5 41.64 17.57 10.99
C ASN A 5 40.21 18.08 11.04
N GLN A 6 39.94 19.23 10.48
CA GLN A 6 38.55 19.65 10.26
C GLN A 6 37.95 18.85 9.08
N ILE A 7 36.92 18.11 9.34
CA ILE A 7 36.13 17.43 8.30
C ILE A 7 35.39 18.49 7.50
N GLY A 8 35.72 18.60 6.21
CA GLY A 8 35.03 19.52 5.29
C GLY A 8 33.56 19.20 5.12
N PRO A 9 32.72 20.11 4.61
CA PRO A 9 31.26 20.01 4.57
C PRO A 9 30.70 19.01 3.52
N SER A 10 31.51 18.14 2.94
CA SER A 10 31.08 17.19 1.93
C SER A 10 31.24 15.77 2.43
N ILE A 11 30.21 15.24 3.06
CA ILE A 11 30.05 13.80 3.19
C ILE A 11 28.97 13.40 2.18
N THR A 12 29.40 12.98 1.01
CA THR A 12 28.57 12.16 0.13
C THR A 12 28.57 10.76 0.70
N THR A 13 27.39 10.21 0.89
CA THR A 13 27.06 8.79 0.90
C THR A 13 26.90 8.11 2.23
N ASP A 14 26.03 7.12 2.15
CA ASP A 14 25.81 5.97 3.01
C ASP A 14 25.69 6.27 4.51
N VAL A 15 24.73 5.64 5.13
CA VAL A 15 24.53 5.60 6.58
C VAL A 15 25.90 5.53 7.28
N SER A 16 26.54 6.66 7.49
CA SER A 16 27.84 6.75 8.15
C SER A 16 27.63 7.26 9.54
N SER A 17 27.96 6.46 10.51
CA SER A 17 28.12 6.96 11.88
C SER A 17 29.53 7.50 12.07
N VAL A 18 29.64 8.78 12.39
CA VAL A 18 30.90 9.42 12.74
C VAL A 18 30.89 9.69 14.24
N GLN A 19 31.91 9.22 14.93
CA GLN A 19 32.10 9.56 16.33
C GLN A 19 33.05 10.75 16.45
N VAL A 20 32.60 11.82 17.10
CA VAL A 20 33.39 12.97 17.47
C VAL A 20 33.53 13.05 18.98
N TRP A 21 34.53 13.74 19.47
CA TRP A 21 34.77 13.87 20.89
C TRP A 21 34.65 15.34 21.29
N ALA A 22 33.83 15.61 22.30
CA ALA A 22 33.77 16.91 22.95
C ALA A 22 34.74 16.93 24.13
N ARG A 23 35.53 17.98 24.25
CA ARG A 23 36.40 18.27 25.39
C ARG A 23 35.82 19.43 26.18
N PHE A 24 35.56 19.20 27.44
CA PHE A 24 35.09 20.19 28.40
C PHE A 24 36.24 20.54 29.32
N GLN A 25 36.74 21.77 29.31
CA GLN A 25 37.86 22.17 30.11
C GLN A 25 37.48 23.30 31.05
N SER A 26 37.86 23.16 32.33
CA SER A 26 37.77 24.25 33.30
C SER A 26 38.74 25.36 32.97
N GLN A 27 38.26 26.56 32.83
CA GLN A 27 39.10 27.73 32.60
C GLN A 27 39.91 28.14 33.83
N THR A 28 39.49 27.73 35.01
CA THR A 28 40.16 28.08 36.29
C THR A 28 41.30 27.12 36.62
N THR A 29 41.07 25.80 36.40
CA THR A 29 42.03 24.76 36.82
C THR A 29 42.79 24.13 35.67
N GLY A 30 42.32 24.30 34.41
CA GLY A 30 42.84 23.61 33.25
C GLY A 30 42.47 22.11 33.14
N CYS A 31 41.84 21.54 34.14
CA CYS A 31 41.40 20.15 34.10
C CYS A 31 40.29 19.96 33.08
N PHE A 32 40.23 18.80 32.41
CA PHE A 32 39.25 18.52 31.38
C PHE A 32 38.63 17.14 31.52
N SER A 33 37.44 17.01 30.92
CA SER A 33 36.75 15.76 30.67
C SER A 33 36.43 15.67 29.19
N VAL A 34 36.23 14.44 28.70
CA VAL A 34 35.87 14.18 27.29
C VAL A 34 34.61 13.33 27.25
N ALA A 35 33.77 13.58 26.26
CA ALA A 35 32.58 12.79 25.99
C ALA A 35 32.49 12.46 24.48
N PRO A 36 32.15 11.23 24.11
CA PRO A 36 31.90 10.86 22.76
C PRO A 36 30.51 11.38 22.30
N ILE A 37 30.44 11.86 21.07
CA ILE A 37 29.19 12.22 20.38
C ILE A 37 29.13 11.39 19.12
N GLN A 38 28.10 10.59 18.96
CA GLN A 38 27.87 9.78 17.76
C GLN A 38 26.92 10.53 16.83
N LEU A 39 27.38 10.82 15.63
CA LEU A 39 26.59 11.43 14.55
C LEU A 39 26.15 10.30 13.61
N LYS A 40 24.85 10.20 13.35
CA LYS A 40 24.29 9.30 12.34
C LYS A 40 23.54 10.13 11.33
N THR A 41 23.80 9.87 10.06
CA THR A 41 23.03 10.46 8.94
C THR A 41 22.07 9.43 8.39
N TYR A 42 20.88 9.87 8.07
CA TYR A 42 19.84 9.05 7.45
C TYR A 42 19.35 9.75 6.19
N PHE A 43 19.03 8.98 5.17
CA PHE A 43 18.34 9.51 4.01
C PHE A 43 16.84 9.56 4.30
N PRO A 44 16.14 10.64 3.93
CA PRO A 44 14.70 10.63 3.96
C PRO A 44 14.17 9.58 2.97
N PRO A 45 13.04 8.93 3.27
CA PRO A 45 12.35 8.14 2.27
C PRO A 45 11.95 9.05 1.12
N LYS A 46 11.86 8.52 -0.09
CA LYS A 46 11.35 9.26 -1.25
C LYS A 46 9.90 8.88 -1.49
N ALA A 47 8.99 9.79 -1.19
CA ALA A 47 7.57 9.60 -1.43
C ALA A 47 7.25 9.76 -2.93
N ILE A 48 6.30 8.98 -3.44
CA ILE A 48 5.91 8.97 -4.85
C ILE A 48 4.42 9.29 -4.97
N ASN A 49 4.10 10.22 -5.87
CA ASN A 49 2.72 10.47 -6.26
C ASN A 49 2.14 9.23 -6.93
N SER A 50 0.98 8.81 -6.48
CA SER A 50 0.33 7.60 -6.97
C SER A 50 -1.12 7.84 -7.33
N THR A 51 -1.70 6.89 -8.08
CA THR A 51 -3.12 6.85 -8.38
C THR A 51 -3.66 5.49 -7.99
N VAL A 52 -4.75 5.48 -7.24
CA VAL A 52 -5.40 4.28 -6.71
C VAL A 52 -6.86 4.27 -7.17
N THR A 53 -7.31 3.13 -7.67
CA THR A 53 -8.74 2.94 -7.97
C THR A 53 -9.45 2.38 -6.75
N VAL A 54 -10.50 3.07 -6.33
CA VAL A 54 -11.38 2.67 -5.22
C VAL A 54 -12.75 2.31 -5.79
N CYS A 55 -13.27 1.14 -5.44
CA CYS A 55 -14.59 0.68 -5.92
C CYS A 55 -15.62 0.80 -4.79
N ASP A 56 -16.81 1.27 -5.16
CA ASP A 56 -18.00 1.14 -4.32
C ASP A 56 -18.45 -0.32 -4.32
N GLY A 57 -18.07 -1.05 -3.29
CA GLY A 57 -18.25 -2.51 -3.22
C GLY A 57 -19.67 -2.95 -2.93
N ASN A 58 -20.48 -2.13 -2.28
CA ASN A 58 -21.85 -2.40 -1.86
C ASN A 58 -22.91 -1.61 -2.64
N LEU A 59 -22.48 -0.68 -3.51
CA LEU A 59 -23.35 0.18 -4.34
C LEU A 59 -24.24 1.14 -3.51
N ASP A 60 -23.76 1.58 -2.36
CA ASP A 60 -24.47 2.54 -1.53
C ASP A 60 -24.07 4.00 -1.78
N GLY A 61 -23.14 4.22 -2.69
CA GLY A 61 -22.58 5.54 -3.02
C GLY A 61 -21.48 5.99 -2.08
N SER A 62 -21.08 5.15 -1.13
CA SER A 62 -19.97 5.40 -0.21
C SER A 62 -18.74 4.58 -0.62
N TYR A 63 -17.57 5.12 -0.40
CA TYR A 63 -16.31 4.44 -0.68
C TYR A 63 -15.57 4.18 0.62
N GLU A 64 -15.17 2.93 0.80
CA GLU A 64 -14.35 2.49 1.92
C GLU A 64 -13.00 2.01 1.38
N VAL A 65 -11.92 2.47 1.97
CA VAL A 65 -10.58 2.09 1.51
C VAL A 65 -9.62 1.91 2.68
N ASN A 66 -8.84 0.83 2.62
CA ASN A 66 -7.68 0.67 3.47
C ASN A 66 -6.48 1.32 2.75
N LEU A 67 -6.10 2.53 3.19
CA LEU A 67 -4.99 3.29 2.62
C LEU A 67 -3.64 2.58 2.82
N LEU A 68 -3.52 1.75 3.86
CA LEU A 68 -2.29 1.02 4.17
C LEU A 68 -1.98 -0.09 3.14
N ASN A 69 -2.99 -0.58 2.41
CA ASN A 69 -2.78 -1.58 1.37
C ASN A 69 -1.99 -1.05 0.16
N PHE A 70 -1.87 0.27 0.03
CA PHE A 70 -1.25 0.93 -1.12
C PHE A 70 0.11 1.56 -0.78
N THR A 71 0.62 1.39 0.43
CA THR A 71 1.86 2.03 0.90
C THR A 71 3.07 1.72 0.01
N ASN A 72 3.13 0.53 -0.56
CA ASN A 72 4.19 0.14 -1.52
C ASN A 72 4.17 0.96 -2.83
N LEU A 73 3.03 1.59 -3.16
CA LEU A 73 2.89 2.47 -4.33
C LEU A 73 3.24 3.92 -4.01
N MET A 74 3.47 4.24 -2.75
CA MET A 74 3.64 5.61 -2.24
C MET A 74 5.10 5.94 -1.91
N VAL A 75 6.00 4.99 -2.06
CA VAL A 75 7.43 5.15 -1.76
C VAL A 75 8.29 4.47 -2.82
N ASP A 76 9.40 5.09 -3.20
CA ASP A 76 10.31 4.60 -4.24
C ASP A 76 10.94 3.25 -3.85
N ILE A 77 11.43 3.17 -2.63
CA ILE A 77 12.01 1.94 -2.08
C ILE A 77 11.23 1.58 -0.80
N PRO A 78 10.43 0.50 -0.82
CA PRO A 78 9.76 0.01 0.37
C PRO A 78 10.78 -0.40 1.45
N ASP A 79 10.62 0.13 2.66
CA ASP A 79 11.42 -0.20 3.81
C ASP A 79 10.47 -0.48 5.00
N PRO A 80 10.64 -1.59 5.74
CA PRO A 80 9.84 -1.89 6.92
C PRO A 80 9.92 -0.82 8.02
N ALA A 81 10.98 0.00 8.01
CA ALA A 81 11.13 1.12 8.94
C ALA A 81 10.28 2.35 8.56
N ASN A 82 9.72 2.38 7.35
CA ASN A 82 8.86 3.47 6.93
C ASN A 82 7.53 3.44 7.68
N SER A 83 7.13 4.58 8.20
CA SER A 83 5.80 4.85 8.74
C SER A 83 5.04 5.78 7.80
N PHE A 84 3.72 5.60 7.72
CA PHE A 84 2.84 6.33 6.83
C PHE A 84 1.76 7.03 7.63
N SER A 85 1.56 8.32 7.36
CA SER A 85 0.46 9.11 7.90
C SER A 85 -0.27 9.78 6.74
N PHE A 86 -1.59 9.83 6.81
CA PHE A 86 -2.45 10.32 5.73
C PHE A 86 -3.19 11.57 6.16
N TYR A 87 -3.42 12.47 5.22
CA TYR A 87 -3.98 13.80 5.47
C TYR A 87 -4.91 14.22 4.33
N LEU A 88 -5.91 15.03 4.63
CA LEU A 88 -6.82 15.56 3.62
C LEU A 88 -6.23 16.78 2.88
N THR A 89 -5.25 17.45 3.47
CA THR A 89 -4.61 18.63 2.87
C THR A 89 -3.09 18.52 2.91
N GLN A 90 -2.43 19.16 1.94
CA GLN A 90 -0.97 19.27 1.93
C GLN A 90 -0.44 20.00 3.15
N GLN A 91 -1.16 21.03 3.59
CA GLN A 91 -0.75 21.84 4.75
C GLN A 91 -0.74 20.99 6.03
N ASP A 92 -1.75 20.13 6.23
CA ASP A 92 -1.78 19.23 7.37
C ASP A 92 -0.67 18.20 7.31
N ALA A 93 -0.39 17.65 6.12
CA ALA A 93 0.73 16.72 5.92
C ALA A 93 2.08 17.39 6.25
N THR A 94 2.27 18.62 5.80
CA THR A 94 3.49 19.39 6.09
C THR A 94 3.65 19.66 7.60
N ASN A 95 2.59 20.07 8.24
CA ASN A 95 2.60 20.40 9.68
C ASN A 95 2.52 19.15 10.58
N GLY A 96 2.13 17.98 10.04
CA GLY A 96 1.88 16.78 10.82
C GLY A 96 0.64 16.90 11.72
N THR A 97 -0.35 17.68 11.30
CA THR A 97 -1.59 17.94 12.06
C THR A 97 -2.79 17.32 11.36
N ASN A 98 -3.85 17.01 12.11
CA ASN A 98 -5.12 16.49 11.55
C ASN A 98 -4.94 15.22 10.69
N ALA A 99 -4.06 14.31 11.09
CA ALA A 99 -3.90 13.04 10.41
C ALA A 99 -5.22 12.24 10.41
N ILE A 100 -5.47 11.50 9.34
CA ILE A 100 -6.60 10.58 9.23
C ILE A 100 -6.44 9.50 10.31
N ALA A 101 -7.40 9.43 11.24
CA ALA A 101 -7.30 8.59 12.42
C ALA A 101 -7.38 7.09 12.12
N ASN A 102 -8.19 6.71 11.13
CA ASN A 102 -8.43 5.31 10.75
C ASN A 102 -8.07 5.08 9.27
N PRO A 103 -6.78 5.04 8.92
CA PRO A 103 -6.35 4.86 7.54
C PRO A 103 -6.60 3.43 7.02
N ASP A 104 -6.76 2.46 7.88
CA ASP A 104 -7.12 1.07 7.59
C ASP A 104 -8.59 0.89 7.18
N ASN A 105 -9.45 1.82 7.58
CA ASN A 105 -10.86 1.88 7.20
C ASN A 105 -11.27 3.33 6.94
N PHE A 106 -10.64 3.94 5.93
CA PHE A 106 -10.92 5.31 5.57
C PHE A 106 -12.23 5.42 4.78
N THR A 107 -13.17 6.19 5.31
CA THR A 107 -14.45 6.52 4.69
C THR A 107 -14.64 8.03 4.66
N ALA A 108 -15.27 8.56 3.62
CA ALA A 108 -15.62 9.97 3.52
C ALA A 108 -16.84 10.16 2.61
N ASN A 109 -17.64 11.17 2.89
CA ASN A 109 -18.77 11.57 2.05
C ASN A 109 -18.86 13.12 2.00
N PRO A 110 -18.58 13.76 0.84
CA PRO A 110 -18.13 13.14 -0.39
C PRO A 110 -16.71 12.53 -0.25
N PHE A 111 -16.43 11.47 -1.00
CA PHE A 111 -15.10 10.87 -1.00
C PHE A 111 -14.11 11.83 -1.66
N PRO A 112 -12.93 12.08 -1.07
CA PRO A 112 -11.99 13.05 -1.61
C PRO A 112 -11.36 12.56 -2.92
N ALA A 113 -11.07 13.48 -3.84
CA ALA A 113 -10.35 13.14 -5.07
C ALA A 113 -8.89 12.74 -4.81
N GLN A 114 -8.35 13.15 -3.67
CA GLN A 114 -6.96 12.88 -3.27
C GLN A 114 -6.79 12.93 -1.76
N VAL A 115 -5.75 12.23 -1.28
CA VAL A 115 -5.19 12.40 0.06
C VAL A 115 -3.68 12.65 -0.06
N TRP A 116 -3.11 13.23 0.98
CA TRP A 116 -1.66 13.44 1.09
C TRP A 116 -1.09 12.38 2.02
N VAL A 117 0.03 11.79 1.63
CA VAL A 117 0.77 10.83 2.45
C VAL A 117 2.10 11.43 2.87
N LYS A 118 2.39 11.33 4.14
CA LYS A 118 3.71 11.62 4.71
C LYS A 118 4.38 10.29 5.03
N VAL A 119 5.52 10.06 4.40
CA VAL A 119 6.35 8.87 4.62
C VAL A 119 7.53 9.28 5.48
N GLN A 120 7.76 8.57 6.57
CA GLN A 120 8.82 8.88 7.52
C GLN A 120 9.52 7.60 7.95
N ASN A 121 10.86 7.59 7.99
CA ASN A 121 11.64 6.46 8.50
C ASN A 121 12.19 6.73 9.92
N ILE A 122 12.58 7.97 10.20
CA ILE A 122 12.96 8.44 11.53
C ILE A 122 12.44 9.86 11.77
N PRO A 123 12.33 10.34 13.01
CA PRO A 123 11.91 11.71 13.28
C PRO A 123 12.76 12.73 12.54
N GLY A 124 12.12 13.59 11.73
CA GLY A 124 12.76 14.63 10.94
C GLY A 124 13.29 14.20 9.58
N CYS A 125 13.16 12.92 9.21
CA CYS A 125 13.45 12.43 7.85
C CYS A 125 12.16 11.93 7.22
N ASP A 126 11.44 12.81 6.59
CA ASP A 126 10.15 12.56 5.94
C ASP A 126 10.09 13.20 4.56
N ASP A 127 9.17 12.69 3.75
CA ASP A 127 8.79 13.23 2.45
C ASP A 127 7.26 13.09 2.26
N ILE A 128 6.70 13.91 1.37
CA ILE A 128 5.26 14.03 1.18
C ILE A 128 4.92 13.80 -0.28
N ALA A 129 3.90 12.99 -0.54
CA ALA A 129 3.35 12.78 -1.86
C ALA A 129 1.82 12.86 -1.85
N VAL A 130 1.22 12.98 -3.04
CA VAL A 130 -0.22 12.93 -3.23
C VAL A 130 -0.65 11.57 -3.77
N VAL A 131 -1.73 11.06 -3.23
CA VAL A 131 -2.44 9.87 -3.71
C VAL A 131 -3.74 10.33 -4.34
N ASN A 132 -3.88 10.16 -5.64
CA ASN A 132 -5.09 10.48 -6.39
C ASN A 132 -6.01 9.26 -6.42
N PHE A 133 -7.31 9.48 -6.31
CA PHE A 133 -8.30 8.43 -6.40
C PHE A 133 -9.04 8.47 -7.72
N THR A 134 -9.16 7.32 -8.36
CA THR A 134 -10.10 7.06 -9.43
C THR A 134 -11.26 6.26 -8.84
N LEU A 135 -12.47 6.83 -8.89
CA LEU A 135 -13.65 6.17 -8.35
C LEU A 135 -14.26 5.25 -9.39
N GLY A 136 -14.46 3.99 -9.04
CA GLY A 136 -15.09 2.96 -9.85
C GLY A 136 -16.34 2.43 -9.17
N SER A 137 -17.29 1.95 -9.94
CA SER A 137 -18.46 1.25 -9.43
C SER A 137 -18.30 -0.26 -9.58
N LYS A 138 -18.95 -1.00 -8.69
CA LYS A 138 -19.04 -2.46 -8.76
C LYS A 138 -19.76 -2.90 -10.04
N VAL A 139 -19.30 -3.99 -10.63
CA VAL A 139 -20.01 -4.64 -11.75
C VAL A 139 -21.34 -5.19 -11.23
N VAL A 140 -22.45 -4.69 -11.79
CA VAL A 140 -23.80 -5.18 -11.44
C VAL A 140 -24.14 -6.36 -12.34
N LEU A 141 -24.35 -7.52 -11.73
CA LEU A 141 -24.72 -8.73 -12.46
C LEU A 141 -26.16 -8.65 -12.95
N GLN A 142 -26.40 -9.09 -14.18
CA GLN A 142 -27.76 -9.22 -14.74
C GLN A 142 -28.53 -10.35 -14.05
N ASN A 143 -27.82 -11.44 -13.73
CA ASN A 143 -28.34 -12.55 -13.01
C ASN A 143 -27.25 -13.12 -12.09
N ALA A 144 -27.53 -13.22 -10.82
CA ALA A 144 -26.59 -13.75 -9.81
C ALA A 144 -26.72 -15.27 -9.59
N GLY A 145 -27.61 -15.94 -10.32
CA GLY A 145 -27.85 -17.39 -10.16
C GLY A 145 -28.78 -17.72 -8.99
N PRO A 146 -28.75 -18.95 -8.47
CA PRO A 146 -27.83 -20.04 -8.83
C PRO A 146 -28.10 -20.61 -10.23
N PHE A 147 -27.03 -20.97 -10.93
CA PHE A 147 -27.10 -21.68 -12.21
C PHE A 147 -26.88 -23.16 -11.98
N GLN A 148 -27.60 -24.02 -12.74
CA GLN A 148 -27.45 -25.45 -12.66
C GLN A 148 -27.00 -26.02 -14.01
N ILE A 149 -26.06 -26.97 -13.95
CA ILE A 149 -25.64 -27.81 -15.05
C ILE A 149 -26.08 -29.25 -14.70
N SER A 150 -26.81 -29.87 -15.60
CA SER A 150 -27.12 -31.30 -15.50
C SER A 150 -26.30 -32.06 -16.54
N VAL A 151 -25.49 -32.99 -16.09
CA VAL A 151 -24.60 -33.77 -16.95
C VAL A 151 -24.92 -35.25 -16.77
N CYS A 152 -24.87 -36.03 -17.86
CA CYS A 152 -24.97 -37.48 -17.78
C CYS A 152 -23.57 -38.06 -17.57
N ASP A 153 -23.39 -38.84 -16.53
CA ASP A 153 -22.17 -39.65 -16.33
C ASP A 153 -22.16 -40.81 -17.36
N ILE A 154 -21.58 -40.55 -18.54
CA ILE A 154 -21.58 -41.50 -19.67
C ILE A 154 -20.66 -42.69 -19.36
N GLY A 155 -19.61 -42.46 -18.58
CA GLY A 155 -18.62 -43.46 -18.21
C GLY A 155 -18.98 -44.30 -16.96
N ASN A 156 -20.04 -43.92 -16.21
CA ASN A 156 -20.37 -44.44 -14.87
C ASN A 156 -19.15 -44.41 -13.92
N ASN A 157 -18.33 -43.40 -14.03
CA ASN A 157 -17.10 -43.25 -13.25
C ASN A 157 -17.19 -42.11 -12.21
N GLY A 158 -18.33 -41.43 -12.15
CA GLY A 158 -18.58 -40.31 -11.22
C GLY A 158 -17.89 -39.01 -11.58
N THR A 159 -17.34 -38.89 -12.80
CA THR A 159 -16.64 -37.68 -13.26
C THR A 159 -17.02 -37.34 -14.69
N GLU A 160 -17.22 -36.06 -14.97
CA GLU A 160 -17.50 -35.54 -16.32
C GLU A 160 -16.85 -34.18 -16.52
N ASN A 161 -16.62 -33.85 -17.80
CA ASN A 161 -16.17 -32.54 -18.17
C ASN A 161 -17.36 -31.62 -18.45
N VAL A 162 -17.33 -30.44 -17.84
CA VAL A 162 -18.36 -29.41 -18.02
C VAL A 162 -17.75 -28.09 -18.46
N ASP A 163 -18.49 -27.36 -19.30
CA ASP A 163 -18.15 -25.99 -19.69
C ASP A 163 -18.86 -25.01 -18.74
N LEU A 164 -18.08 -24.41 -17.84
CA LEU A 164 -18.58 -23.40 -16.91
C LEU A 164 -18.82 -22.06 -17.60
N THR A 165 -18.21 -21.83 -18.77
CA THR A 165 -18.28 -20.54 -19.47
C THR A 165 -19.62 -20.27 -20.14
N GLN A 166 -20.46 -21.30 -20.30
CA GLN A 166 -21.78 -21.20 -20.96
C GLN A 166 -22.74 -20.20 -20.30
N PHE A 167 -22.51 -19.85 -19.03
CA PHE A 167 -23.36 -18.91 -18.29
C PHE A 167 -22.86 -17.46 -18.33
N GLN A 168 -21.68 -17.19 -18.90
CA GLN A 168 -21.09 -15.84 -18.88
C GLN A 168 -22.06 -14.79 -19.39
N ASN A 169 -22.68 -15.04 -20.56
CA ASN A 169 -23.64 -14.11 -21.14
C ASN A 169 -24.96 -13.95 -20.36
N GLN A 170 -25.27 -14.90 -19.48
CA GLN A 170 -26.45 -14.80 -18.61
C GLN A 170 -26.11 -14.01 -17.34
N ILE A 171 -24.85 -14.06 -16.91
CA ILE A 171 -24.35 -13.34 -15.73
C ILE A 171 -24.14 -11.87 -16.08
N TYR A 172 -23.45 -11.60 -17.18
CA TYR A 172 -23.09 -10.24 -17.59
C TYR A 172 -22.76 -10.17 -19.08
N THR A 173 -23.32 -9.18 -19.77
CA THR A 173 -23.11 -8.94 -21.22
C THR A 173 -22.27 -7.70 -21.52
N GLY A 174 -21.79 -6.97 -20.51
CA GLY A 174 -20.98 -5.77 -20.69
C GLY A 174 -19.56 -6.10 -21.18
N ALA A 175 -18.89 -5.12 -21.75
CA ALA A 175 -17.50 -5.23 -22.19
C ALA A 175 -16.52 -5.04 -21.04
N ASN A 176 -15.26 -5.41 -21.27
CA ASN A 176 -14.13 -5.18 -20.37
C ASN A 176 -14.27 -5.84 -18.98
N VAL A 177 -14.83 -7.05 -18.93
CA VAL A 177 -14.87 -7.89 -17.74
C VAL A 177 -14.10 -9.18 -17.99
N THR A 178 -13.51 -9.69 -16.92
CA THR A 178 -12.87 -11.01 -16.91
C THR A 178 -13.63 -11.92 -15.96
N PHE A 179 -13.92 -13.14 -16.40
CA PHE A 179 -14.51 -14.16 -15.57
C PHE A 179 -13.43 -15.08 -15.04
N THR A 180 -13.38 -15.24 -13.74
CA THR A 180 -12.50 -16.20 -13.06
C THR A 180 -13.37 -17.12 -12.21
N TYR A 181 -13.12 -18.42 -12.28
CA TYR A 181 -13.90 -19.44 -11.59
C TYR A 181 -13.09 -20.06 -10.47
N TYR A 182 -13.75 -20.39 -9.37
CA TYR A 182 -13.12 -20.96 -8.18
C TYR A 182 -13.91 -22.17 -7.69
N PRO A 183 -13.25 -23.21 -7.15
CA PRO A 183 -13.93 -24.42 -6.67
C PRO A 183 -14.66 -24.18 -5.35
N SER A 184 -14.31 -23.13 -4.61
CA SER A 184 -14.95 -22.79 -3.33
C SER A 184 -15.01 -21.26 -3.11
N LEU A 185 -15.93 -20.86 -2.22
CA LEU A 185 -16.04 -19.47 -1.78
C LEU A 185 -14.78 -19.02 -1.00
N VAL A 186 -14.11 -19.96 -0.32
CA VAL A 186 -12.86 -19.68 0.41
C VAL A 186 -11.75 -19.32 -0.57
N ASP A 187 -11.60 -20.10 -1.65
CA ASP A 187 -10.61 -19.84 -2.69
C ASP A 187 -10.88 -18.54 -3.42
N LEU A 188 -12.16 -18.25 -3.72
CA LEU A 188 -12.56 -16.99 -4.33
C LEU A 188 -12.18 -15.78 -3.46
N ASN A 189 -12.48 -15.83 -2.17
CA ASN A 189 -12.17 -14.74 -1.24
C ASN A 189 -10.65 -14.57 -1.04
N ALA A 190 -9.90 -15.67 -1.11
CA ALA A 190 -8.44 -15.65 -1.02
C ALA A 190 -7.74 -15.31 -2.36
N GLY A 191 -8.48 -15.35 -3.48
CA GLY A 191 -7.91 -15.19 -4.83
C GLY A 191 -6.96 -16.31 -5.22
N THR A 192 -7.12 -17.51 -4.65
CA THR A 192 -6.25 -18.67 -4.86
C THR A 192 -7.00 -19.82 -5.54
N ASN A 193 -6.27 -20.77 -6.09
CA ASN A 193 -6.84 -21.99 -6.71
C ASN A 193 -7.88 -21.73 -7.82
N ALA A 194 -7.68 -20.67 -8.60
CA ALA A 194 -8.55 -20.41 -9.74
C ALA A 194 -8.54 -21.60 -10.71
N ILE A 195 -9.71 -21.95 -11.27
CA ILE A 195 -9.86 -23.02 -12.25
C ILE A 195 -9.19 -22.58 -13.55
N ALA A 196 -8.14 -23.29 -13.95
CA ALA A 196 -7.31 -22.92 -15.11
C ALA A 196 -8.03 -23.13 -16.46
N THR A 197 -8.89 -24.15 -16.56
CA THR A 197 -9.63 -24.50 -17.78
C THR A 197 -11.14 -24.58 -17.53
N PRO A 198 -11.80 -23.41 -17.35
CA PRO A 198 -13.24 -23.40 -17.03
C PRO A 198 -14.15 -23.91 -18.16
N SER A 199 -13.67 -23.90 -19.43
CA SER A 199 -14.40 -24.48 -20.56
C SER A 199 -14.35 -26.00 -20.62
N SER A 200 -13.54 -26.65 -19.79
CA SER A 200 -13.43 -28.11 -19.67
C SER A 200 -13.06 -28.46 -18.23
N PHE A 201 -13.96 -28.11 -17.33
CA PHE A 201 -13.79 -28.40 -15.91
C PHE A 201 -14.21 -29.82 -15.61
N ASN A 202 -13.31 -30.62 -15.05
CA ASN A 202 -13.59 -31.97 -14.56
C ASN A 202 -13.98 -31.91 -13.07
N TYR A 203 -15.12 -32.53 -12.73
CA TYR A 203 -15.63 -32.53 -11.35
C TYR A 203 -15.79 -33.93 -10.82
#